data_d9ecfc5cf43baf5493de47c3511889a6
#
_entry.id   d9ecfc5cf43baf5493de47c3511889a6
#
_cell.length_a   1.000
_cell.length_b   1.000
_cell.length_c   1.000
_cell.angle_alpha   90.00
_cell.angle_beta   90.00
_cell.angle_gamma   90.00
#
_symmetry.space_group_name_H-M   'P 1'
#
loop_
_entity.id
_entity.type
_entity.pdbx_description
1 polymer ?
#
loop_
_entity_poly.entity_id
_entity_poly.type
_entity_poly.pdbx_seq_one_letter_code
_entity_poly.pdbx_strand_id
1 'polypeptide(L)'
;MSKKPVRVAVTGAAGQIGYALLFRIASGEMLGKDQPVILQLLEIPDEKAQNALKGVIMELEDCAFPLLAGIEAHSDPMTAFKDTDYALLVGARPRGPGMERADLLAANAQIFTAQGKALNAVASRNVRVLVVGNPANTNAYIAMKSAPDLPAKNFTAMLRLDHNRAASQLAAKTGTKVGDIRKLTVWGNHSPTMYADYRFATVNGESIKDKINDQVWNKDVFLPTVGKRGAAIIAARGLSSAASAANAAIDHMRDWALGSNGEWVTMGVPSNGEYGIPAGIVFGFPVTTENGEYKIVEGLEIDAFSQECINTTLAELQGEQDGVKHLL
;
A
#
# COMPACT_ATOMS: atom_id res chain seq x y z
N MET A 1 -26.28 -7.03 18.41
CA MET A 1 -25.98 -5.58 18.55
C MET A 1 -25.13 -5.19 17.34
N SER A 2 -25.45 -4.07 16.66
CA SER A 2 -24.62 -3.55 15.58
C SER A 2 -23.25 -3.12 16.14
N LYS A 3 -22.16 -3.39 15.40
CA LYS A 3 -20.83 -2.89 15.76
C LYS A 3 -20.82 -1.36 15.78
N LYS A 4 -19.98 -0.77 16.64
CA LYS A 4 -19.74 0.68 16.57
C LYS A 4 -19.08 1.03 15.24
N PRO A 5 -19.43 2.17 14.61
CA PRO A 5 -18.73 2.65 13.44
C PRO A 5 -17.25 2.89 13.74
N VAL A 6 -16.37 2.51 12.80
CA VAL A 6 -14.96 2.87 12.81
C VAL A 6 -14.70 4.01 11.86
N ARG A 7 -13.70 4.83 12.14
CA ARG A 7 -13.31 6.00 11.35
C ARG A 7 -12.23 5.64 10.35
N VAL A 8 -12.52 5.88 9.08
CA VAL A 8 -11.62 5.60 7.96
C VAL A 8 -11.29 6.89 7.24
N ALA A 9 -10.05 7.35 7.39
CA ALA A 9 -9.55 8.53 6.69
C ALA A 9 -8.96 8.14 5.33
N VAL A 10 -9.26 8.92 4.29
CA VAL A 10 -8.70 8.77 2.95
C VAL A 10 -8.23 10.13 2.46
N THR A 11 -6.93 10.25 2.12
CA THR A 11 -6.36 11.46 1.55
C THR A 11 -6.36 11.39 0.03
N GLY A 12 -6.49 12.54 -0.66
CA GLY A 12 -6.68 12.53 -2.11
C GLY A 12 -7.99 11.87 -2.51
N ALA A 13 -9.02 12.08 -1.71
CA ALA A 13 -10.29 11.35 -1.76
C ALA A 13 -11.06 11.56 -3.07
N ALA A 14 -10.93 12.74 -3.71
CA ALA A 14 -11.53 13.05 -5.00
C ALA A 14 -10.67 12.62 -6.20
N GLY A 15 -9.46 12.09 -5.96
CA GLY A 15 -8.61 11.55 -7.02
C GLY A 15 -9.11 10.18 -7.54
N GLN A 16 -8.56 9.72 -8.66
CA GLN A 16 -9.03 8.47 -9.29
C GLN A 16 -8.91 7.24 -8.38
N ILE A 17 -7.83 7.12 -7.61
CA ILE A 17 -7.66 6.01 -6.66
C ILE A 17 -8.63 6.18 -5.50
N GLY A 18 -8.75 7.39 -4.94
CA GLY A 18 -9.70 7.71 -3.86
C GLY A 18 -11.12 7.37 -4.27
N TYR A 19 -11.56 7.87 -5.42
CA TYR A 19 -12.87 7.55 -5.99
C TYR A 19 -13.12 6.04 -6.11
N ALA A 20 -12.17 5.28 -6.64
CA ALA A 20 -12.31 3.83 -6.76
C ALA A 20 -12.30 3.08 -5.41
N LEU A 21 -11.69 3.67 -4.36
CA LEU A 21 -11.61 3.09 -3.02
C LEU A 21 -12.90 3.27 -2.21
N LEU A 22 -13.45 4.49 -2.21
CA LEU A 22 -14.45 4.93 -1.24
C LEU A 22 -15.71 4.09 -1.28
N PHE A 23 -16.23 3.78 -2.48
CA PHE A 23 -17.44 2.97 -2.66
C PHE A 23 -17.24 1.54 -2.16
N ARG A 24 -16.05 1.00 -2.31
CA ARG A 24 -15.69 -0.35 -1.84
C ARG A 24 -15.51 -0.39 -0.31
N ILE A 25 -14.96 0.65 0.28
CA ILE A 25 -14.90 0.78 1.74
C ILE A 25 -16.32 0.86 2.30
N ALA A 26 -17.15 1.75 1.74
CA ALA A 26 -18.53 1.95 2.17
C ALA A 26 -19.42 0.70 1.98
N SER A 27 -19.15 -0.11 0.96
CA SER A 27 -19.87 -1.38 0.72
C SER A 27 -19.43 -2.53 1.61
N GLY A 28 -18.40 -2.33 2.47
CA GLY A 28 -17.88 -3.33 3.41
C GLY A 28 -16.87 -4.32 2.83
N GLU A 29 -16.23 -4.01 1.70
CA GLU A 29 -15.21 -4.89 1.11
C GLU A 29 -13.88 -4.85 1.88
N MET A 30 -13.59 -3.76 2.60
CA MET A 30 -12.36 -3.60 3.35
C MET A 30 -12.43 -4.19 4.77
N LEU A 31 -13.50 -3.92 5.50
CA LEU A 31 -13.61 -4.25 6.94
C LEU A 31 -14.70 -5.28 7.27
N GLY A 32 -15.30 -5.88 6.25
CA GLY A 32 -16.37 -6.87 6.41
C GLY A 32 -17.77 -6.28 6.27
N LYS A 33 -18.74 -7.17 6.00
CA LYS A 33 -20.12 -6.82 5.67
C LYS A 33 -20.99 -6.45 6.89
N ASP A 34 -20.40 -6.44 8.07
CA ASP A 34 -21.05 -6.11 9.34
C ASP A 34 -20.39 -4.96 10.11
N GLN A 35 -19.35 -4.31 9.50
CA GLN A 35 -18.63 -3.20 10.12
C GLN A 35 -19.07 -1.86 9.51
N PRO A 36 -19.86 -1.04 10.27
CA PRO A 36 -20.16 0.32 9.83
C PRO A 36 -18.92 1.21 9.82
N VAL A 37 -18.89 2.17 8.90
CA VAL A 37 -17.75 3.10 8.72
C VAL A 37 -18.23 4.56 8.70
N ILE A 38 -17.39 5.45 9.25
CA ILE A 38 -17.47 6.89 9.03
C ILE A 38 -16.27 7.24 8.15
N LEU A 39 -16.54 7.79 6.97
CA LEU A 39 -15.49 8.22 6.04
C LEU A 39 -15.04 9.65 6.37
N GLN A 40 -13.75 9.83 6.60
CA GLN A 40 -13.09 11.12 6.80
C GLN A 40 -12.27 11.43 5.54
N LEU A 41 -12.77 12.33 4.70
CA LEU A 41 -12.26 12.56 3.36
C LEU A 41 -11.42 13.84 3.31
N LEU A 42 -10.12 13.70 3.05
CA LEU A 42 -9.19 14.81 2.99
C LEU A 42 -8.82 15.16 1.54
N GLU A 43 -9.03 16.40 1.18
CA GLU A 43 -8.52 17.02 -0.04
C GLU A 43 -7.77 18.32 0.26
N ILE A 44 -6.93 18.74 -0.68
CA ILE A 44 -6.22 20.02 -0.58
C ILE A 44 -7.21 21.19 -0.50
N PRO A 45 -6.83 22.31 0.15
CA PRO A 45 -7.69 23.50 0.31
C PRO A 45 -7.78 24.31 -0.99
N ASP A 46 -8.03 23.64 -2.10
CA ASP A 46 -8.23 24.20 -3.44
C ASP A 46 -9.71 24.08 -3.80
N GLU A 47 -10.30 25.13 -4.35
CA GLU A 47 -11.74 25.19 -4.64
C GLU A 47 -12.17 24.08 -5.59
N LYS A 48 -11.38 23.80 -6.64
CA LYS A 48 -11.69 22.74 -7.60
C LYS A 48 -11.65 21.37 -6.96
N ALA A 49 -10.64 21.10 -6.13
CA ALA A 49 -10.51 19.84 -5.42
C ALA A 49 -11.64 19.62 -4.40
N GLN A 50 -12.00 20.67 -3.65
CA GLN A 50 -13.11 20.64 -2.70
C GLN A 50 -14.48 20.47 -3.39
N ASN A 51 -14.67 21.07 -4.57
CA ASN A 51 -15.89 20.88 -5.36
C ASN A 51 -15.96 19.46 -5.95
N ALA A 52 -14.84 18.90 -6.41
CA ALA A 52 -14.80 17.50 -6.82
C ALA A 52 -15.14 16.56 -5.68
N LEU A 53 -14.63 16.82 -4.45
CA LEU A 53 -14.95 16.04 -3.26
C LEU A 53 -16.44 16.09 -2.93
N LYS A 54 -17.10 17.25 -3.06
CA LYS A 54 -18.56 17.36 -2.88
C LYS A 54 -19.32 16.45 -3.84
N GLY A 55 -18.89 16.38 -5.12
CA GLY A 55 -19.48 15.48 -6.11
C GLY A 55 -19.34 14.01 -5.71
N VAL A 56 -18.17 13.60 -5.23
CA VAL A 56 -17.93 12.23 -4.74
C VAL A 56 -18.81 11.89 -3.53
N ILE A 57 -19.01 12.85 -2.62
CA ILE A 57 -19.90 12.67 -1.46
C ILE A 57 -21.35 12.45 -1.91
N MET A 58 -21.85 13.25 -2.87
CA MET A 58 -23.19 13.08 -3.42
C MET A 58 -23.39 11.68 -4.00
N GLU A 59 -22.42 11.16 -4.76
CA GLU A 59 -22.49 9.79 -5.29
C GLU A 59 -22.45 8.72 -4.20
N LEU A 60 -21.67 8.92 -3.13
CA LEU A 60 -21.66 8.01 -1.98
C LEU A 60 -23.03 7.98 -1.28
N GLU A 61 -23.68 9.15 -1.16
CA GLU A 61 -25.05 9.27 -0.60
C GLU A 61 -26.07 8.57 -1.52
N ASP A 62 -25.97 8.77 -2.84
CA ASP A 62 -26.85 8.14 -3.83
C ASP A 62 -26.74 6.61 -3.85
N CYS A 63 -25.55 6.06 -3.49
CA CYS A 63 -25.37 4.61 -3.36
C CYS A 63 -26.12 4.00 -2.17
N ALA A 64 -26.53 4.80 -1.18
CA ALA A 64 -27.29 4.37 0.00
C ALA A 64 -26.71 3.12 0.69
N PHE A 65 -25.38 3.07 0.85
CA PHE A 65 -24.72 1.93 1.49
C PHE A 65 -25.15 1.77 2.97
N PRO A 66 -25.68 0.61 3.37
CA PRO A 66 -26.19 0.42 4.74
C PRO A 66 -25.11 0.46 5.82
N LEU A 67 -23.82 0.30 5.43
CA LEU A 67 -22.66 0.36 6.34
C LEU A 67 -22.04 1.76 6.42
N LEU A 68 -22.48 2.71 5.60
CA LEU A 68 -21.99 4.08 5.63
C LEU A 68 -22.70 4.88 6.71
N ALA A 69 -22.09 4.97 7.89
CA ALA A 69 -22.65 5.64 9.06
C ALA A 69 -22.44 7.17 9.06
N GLY A 70 -21.53 7.68 8.23
CA GLY A 70 -21.29 9.11 8.08
C GLY A 70 -20.19 9.42 7.09
N ILE A 71 -20.16 10.67 6.59
CA ILE A 71 -19.13 11.21 5.71
C ILE A 71 -18.75 12.59 6.23
N GLU A 72 -17.47 12.84 6.40
CA GLU A 72 -16.89 14.11 6.82
C GLU A 72 -15.89 14.60 5.77
N ALA A 73 -16.08 15.82 5.24
CA ALA A 73 -15.15 16.44 4.30
C ALA A 73 -14.19 17.37 5.05
N HIS A 74 -12.91 17.30 4.70
CA HIS A 74 -11.85 18.04 5.35
C HIS A 74 -10.85 18.63 4.33
N SER A 75 -10.24 19.77 4.71
CA SER A 75 -9.09 20.37 4.03
C SER A 75 -7.86 20.48 4.93
N ASP A 76 -7.98 20.09 6.19
CA ASP A 76 -6.92 20.12 7.20
C ASP A 76 -6.70 18.70 7.78
N PRO A 77 -5.47 18.16 7.75
CA PRO A 77 -5.14 16.86 8.33
C PRO A 77 -5.50 16.72 9.82
N MET A 78 -5.40 17.80 10.61
CA MET A 78 -5.72 17.78 12.03
C MET A 78 -7.19 17.46 12.30
N THR A 79 -8.08 17.93 11.45
CA THR A 79 -9.51 17.60 11.54
C THR A 79 -9.83 16.27 10.88
N ALA A 80 -9.19 15.97 9.74
CA ALA A 80 -9.42 14.74 8.99
C ALA A 80 -9.01 13.47 9.75
N PHE A 81 -7.93 13.53 10.53
CA PHE A 81 -7.42 12.36 11.26
C PHE A 81 -7.91 12.24 12.71
N LYS A 82 -8.85 13.10 13.13
CA LYS A 82 -9.37 13.03 14.48
C LYS A 82 -10.05 11.70 14.75
N ASP A 83 -9.55 10.99 15.78
CA ASP A 83 -10.06 9.68 16.21
C ASP A 83 -10.05 8.59 15.11
N THR A 84 -9.21 8.77 14.07
CA THR A 84 -9.11 7.83 12.94
C THR A 84 -8.60 6.46 13.40
N ASP A 85 -9.27 5.39 12.98
CA ASP A 85 -8.88 4.00 13.23
C ASP A 85 -8.07 3.41 12.06
N TYR A 86 -8.39 3.81 10.83
CA TYR A 86 -7.74 3.37 9.59
C TYR A 86 -7.46 4.59 8.71
N ALA A 87 -6.22 4.77 8.27
CA ALA A 87 -5.83 5.88 7.41
C ALA A 87 -5.20 5.35 6.10
N LEU A 88 -5.80 5.68 4.96
CA LEU A 88 -5.26 5.40 3.64
C LEU A 88 -4.70 6.71 3.07
N LEU A 89 -3.38 6.85 3.06
CA LEU A 89 -2.68 8.03 2.58
C LEU A 89 -2.40 7.88 1.08
N VAL A 90 -3.39 8.24 0.29
CA VAL A 90 -3.41 8.08 -1.18
C VAL A 90 -2.87 9.32 -1.88
N GLY A 91 -3.22 10.50 -1.37
CA GLY A 91 -2.80 11.78 -1.94
C GLY A 91 -1.30 11.99 -1.87
N ALA A 92 -0.67 12.18 -3.02
CA ALA A 92 0.73 12.54 -3.16
C ALA A 92 0.90 13.46 -4.37
N ARG A 93 1.99 14.25 -4.38
CA ARG A 93 2.32 15.05 -5.55
C ARG A 93 2.83 14.15 -6.68
N PRO A 94 2.19 14.12 -7.85
CA PRO A 94 2.68 13.34 -8.98
C PRO A 94 3.94 13.99 -9.56
N ARG A 95 4.79 13.20 -10.23
CA ARG A 95 5.94 13.70 -10.95
C ARG A 95 5.46 14.49 -12.18
N GLY A 96 5.79 15.78 -12.20
CA GLY A 96 5.51 16.64 -13.35
C GLY A 96 6.62 16.59 -14.41
N PRO A 97 6.35 17.06 -15.64
CA PRO A 97 7.38 17.20 -16.67
C PRO A 97 8.55 18.07 -16.17
N GLY A 98 9.79 17.62 -16.36
CA GLY A 98 11.00 18.34 -15.95
C GLY A 98 11.29 18.34 -14.44
N MET A 99 10.48 17.68 -13.62
CA MET A 99 10.73 17.60 -12.18
C MET A 99 11.80 16.55 -11.90
N GLU A 100 12.86 16.96 -11.19
CA GLU A 100 13.89 16.07 -10.70
C GLU A 100 13.35 15.16 -9.58
N ARG A 101 14.01 13.99 -9.39
CA ARG A 101 13.61 13.03 -8.32
C ARG A 101 13.70 13.67 -6.94
N ALA A 102 14.74 14.46 -6.69
CA ALA A 102 14.94 15.16 -5.42
C ALA A 102 13.82 16.15 -5.09
N ASP A 103 13.36 16.92 -6.09
CA ASP A 103 12.25 17.87 -5.92
C ASP A 103 10.94 17.17 -5.58
N LEU A 104 10.69 16.03 -6.25
CA LEU A 104 9.51 15.21 -5.96
C LEU A 104 9.55 14.64 -4.54
N LEU A 105 10.70 14.14 -4.11
CA LEU A 105 10.90 13.62 -2.76
C LEU A 105 10.68 14.73 -1.72
N ALA A 106 11.26 15.92 -1.93
CA ALA A 106 11.11 17.05 -1.03
C ALA A 106 9.64 17.52 -0.92
N ALA A 107 8.94 17.62 -2.05
CA ALA A 107 7.53 18.03 -2.06
C ALA A 107 6.63 17.01 -1.35
N ASN A 108 6.85 15.73 -1.55
CA ASN A 108 6.11 14.69 -0.85
C ASN A 108 6.51 14.61 0.63
N ALA A 109 7.77 14.84 0.98
CA ALA A 109 8.20 14.88 2.37
C ALA A 109 7.42 15.91 3.19
N GLN A 110 7.15 17.10 2.65
CA GLN A 110 6.32 18.12 3.32
C GLN A 110 4.90 17.62 3.60
N ILE A 111 4.28 16.95 2.60
CA ILE A 111 2.92 16.41 2.72
C ILE A 111 2.87 15.34 3.81
N PHE A 112 3.74 14.34 3.73
CA PHE A 112 3.72 13.19 4.65
C PHE A 112 4.23 13.52 6.05
N THR A 113 5.11 14.50 6.20
CA THR A 113 5.48 15.08 7.50
C THR A 113 4.28 15.72 8.20
N ALA A 114 3.53 16.55 7.48
CA ALA A 114 2.33 17.19 8.03
C ALA A 114 1.26 16.14 8.41
N GLN A 115 1.02 15.15 7.56
CA GLN A 115 0.09 14.07 7.83
C GLN A 115 0.54 13.18 8.99
N GLY A 116 1.83 12.84 9.07
CA GLY A 116 2.40 12.08 10.19
C GLY A 116 2.24 12.80 11.53
N LYS A 117 2.54 14.10 11.58
CA LYS A 117 2.34 14.93 12.78
C LYS A 117 0.88 15.01 13.19
N ALA A 118 -0.03 15.13 12.24
CA ALA A 118 -1.46 15.16 12.52
C ALA A 118 -1.97 13.81 13.05
N LEU A 119 -1.57 12.69 12.43
CA LEU A 119 -1.88 11.34 12.95
C LEU A 119 -1.35 11.17 14.38
N ASN A 120 -0.12 11.60 14.65
CA ASN A 120 0.48 11.54 15.98
C ASN A 120 -0.35 12.28 17.04
N ALA A 121 -0.86 13.44 16.66
CA ALA A 121 -1.57 14.34 17.58
C ALA A 121 -3.02 13.90 17.86
N VAL A 122 -3.75 13.42 16.84
CA VAL A 122 -5.21 13.32 16.95
C VAL A 122 -5.81 11.97 16.54
N ALA A 123 -5.05 11.04 15.96
CA ALA A 123 -5.57 9.73 15.57
C ALA A 123 -5.68 8.78 16.78
N SER A 124 -6.45 7.71 16.63
CA SER A 124 -6.43 6.57 17.53
C SER A 124 -5.02 6.05 17.74
N ARG A 125 -4.64 5.70 18.97
CA ARG A 125 -3.29 5.14 19.26
C ARG A 125 -3.02 3.82 18.53
N ASN A 126 -4.08 3.11 18.15
CA ASN A 126 -4.04 1.87 17.40
C ASN A 126 -4.36 2.09 15.90
N VAL A 127 -4.27 3.32 15.39
CA VAL A 127 -4.51 3.61 13.98
C VAL A 127 -3.65 2.74 13.08
N ARG A 128 -4.24 2.19 12.02
CA ARG A 128 -3.54 1.46 10.97
C ARG A 128 -3.39 2.35 9.76
N VAL A 129 -2.15 2.62 9.37
CA VAL A 129 -1.83 3.57 8.30
C VAL A 129 -1.28 2.81 7.10
N LEU A 130 -1.94 2.94 5.97
CA LEU A 130 -1.47 2.44 4.68
C LEU A 130 -1.09 3.61 3.78
N VAL A 131 0.16 3.68 3.39
CA VAL A 131 0.64 4.65 2.41
C VAL A 131 0.58 4.07 1.01
N VAL A 132 -0.18 4.73 0.15
CA VAL A 132 -0.40 4.38 -1.27
C VAL A 132 0.30 5.38 -2.19
N GLY A 133 0.37 6.64 -1.78
CA GLY A 133 1.01 7.72 -2.54
C GLY A 133 2.51 7.49 -2.74
N ASN A 134 2.96 7.61 -4.00
CA ASN A 134 4.36 7.35 -4.37
C ASN A 134 5.30 8.51 -4.07
N PRO A 135 6.58 8.20 -3.71
CA PRO A 135 7.16 6.87 -3.45
C PRO A 135 6.68 6.25 -2.12
N ALA A 136 5.93 5.15 -2.21
CA ALA A 136 5.14 4.65 -1.08
C ALA A 136 5.97 4.28 0.16
N ASN A 137 7.07 3.53 -0.01
CA ASN A 137 7.92 3.12 1.12
C ASN A 137 8.57 4.32 1.81
N THR A 138 9.10 5.27 1.04
CA THR A 138 9.74 6.47 1.58
C THR A 138 8.74 7.40 2.24
N ASN A 139 7.55 7.56 1.65
CA ASN A 139 6.47 8.36 2.25
C ASN A 139 5.95 7.71 3.55
N ALA A 140 5.88 6.39 3.63
CA ALA A 140 5.54 5.68 4.87
C ALA A 140 6.62 5.89 5.94
N TYR A 141 7.90 5.85 5.58
CA TYR A 141 9.01 6.17 6.46
C TYR A 141 8.92 7.61 7.01
N ILE A 142 8.64 8.59 6.15
CA ILE A 142 8.48 10.00 6.54
C ILE A 142 7.33 10.17 7.53
N ALA A 143 6.15 9.62 7.19
CA ALA A 143 4.97 9.69 8.07
C ALA A 143 5.24 9.03 9.43
N MET A 144 5.86 7.86 9.44
CA MET A 144 6.26 7.12 10.64
C MET A 144 7.23 7.94 11.53
N LYS A 145 8.28 8.51 10.93
CA LYS A 145 9.26 9.35 11.66
C LYS A 145 8.64 10.63 12.21
N SER A 146 7.62 11.15 11.55
CA SER A 146 6.88 12.34 11.97
C SER A 146 5.81 12.07 13.04
N ALA A 147 5.62 10.80 13.43
CA ALA A 147 4.65 10.36 14.44
C ALA A 147 5.31 9.56 15.57
N PRO A 148 6.23 10.18 16.36
CA PRO A 148 7.06 9.46 17.32
C PRO A 148 6.30 8.79 18.48
N ASP A 149 5.08 9.24 18.78
CA ASP A 149 4.25 8.68 19.85
C ASP A 149 3.37 7.52 19.39
N LEU A 150 3.33 7.24 18.08
CA LEU A 150 2.65 6.08 17.52
C LEU A 150 3.64 4.93 17.30
N PRO A 151 3.25 3.67 17.55
CA PRO A 151 4.10 2.53 17.24
C PRO A 151 4.49 2.50 15.75
N ALA A 152 5.78 2.29 15.45
CA ALA A 152 6.28 2.23 14.06
C ALA A 152 5.52 1.20 13.21
N LYS A 153 5.12 0.07 13.82
CA LYS A 153 4.33 -0.99 13.16
C LYS A 153 2.95 -0.56 12.66
N ASN A 154 2.46 0.59 13.11
CA ASN A 154 1.19 1.13 12.63
C ASN A 154 1.30 1.71 11.21
N PHE A 155 2.50 1.91 10.68
CA PHE A 155 2.75 2.50 9.36
C PHE A 155 3.20 1.44 8.37
N THR A 156 2.47 1.33 7.26
CA THR A 156 2.76 0.36 6.19
C THR A 156 2.75 1.03 4.82
N ALA A 157 3.45 0.44 3.85
CA ALA A 157 3.46 0.85 2.45
C ALA A 157 2.80 -0.21 1.56
N MET A 158 2.12 0.22 0.50
CA MET A 158 1.39 -0.68 -0.39
C MET A 158 2.30 -1.31 -1.45
N LEU A 159 2.68 -2.58 -1.23
CA LEU A 159 3.27 -3.45 -2.25
C LEU A 159 2.29 -4.53 -2.74
N ARG A 160 1.06 -4.52 -2.26
CA ARG A 160 0.04 -5.49 -2.65
C ARG A 160 -0.30 -5.42 -4.15
N LEU A 161 -0.16 -4.27 -4.78
CA LEU A 161 -0.33 -4.15 -6.22
C LEU A 161 0.72 -4.94 -7.00
N ASP A 162 1.97 -4.91 -6.55
CA ASP A 162 3.06 -5.70 -7.15
C ASP A 162 2.85 -7.20 -6.93
N HIS A 163 2.41 -7.57 -5.73
CA HIS A 163 2.01 -8.94 -5.41
C HIS A 163 0.89 -9.44 -6.33
N ASN A 164 -0.17 -8.66 -6.52
CA ASN A 164 -1.30 -9.01 -7.37
C ASN A 164 -0.88 -9.12 -8.85
N ARG A 165 0.02 -8.25 -9.32
CA ARG A 165 0.63 -8.33 -10.67
C ARG A 165 1.43 -9.60 -10.85
N ALA A 166 2.27 -9.94 -9.88
CA ALA A 166 3.08 -11.16 -9.90
C ALA A 166 2.19 -12.40 -9.89
N ALA A 167 1.19 -12.48 -9.01
CA ALA A 167 0.25 -13.58 -8.96
C ALA A 167 -0.49 -13.77 -10.29
N SER A 168 -0.91 -12.69 -10.94
CA SER A 168 -1.57 -12.74 -12.26
C SER A 168 -0.65 -13.32 -13.35
N GLN A 169 0.64 -12.93 -13.37
CA GLN A 169 1.61 -13.48 -14.33
C GLN A 169 1.90 -14.97 -14.07
N LEU A 170 2.01 -15.38 -12.82
CA LEU A 170 2.20 -16.79 -12.45
C LEU A 170 0.98 -17.62 -12.83
N ALA A 171 -0.22 -17.15 -12.55
CA ALA A 171 -1.46 -17.83 -12.91
C ALA A 171 -1.55 -18.03 -14.44
N ALA A 172 -1.22 -17.00 -15.23
CA ALA A 172 -1.21 -17.09 -16.68
C ALA A 172 -0.15 -18.08 -17.20
N LYS A 173 1.07 -18.08 -16.63
CA LYS A 173 2.17 -18.99 -17.04
C LYS A 173 1.87 -20.44 -16.68
N THR A 174 1.21 -20.67 -15.55
CA THR A 174 0.90 -22.04 -15.06
C THR A 174 -0.46 -22.57 -15.52
N GLY A 175 -1.30 -21.72 -16.16
CA GLY A 175 -2.65 -22.09 -16.58
C GLY A 175 -3.60 -22.30 -15.39
N THR A 176 -3.40 -21.60 -14.28
CA THR A 176 -4.18 -21.75 -13.03
C THR A 176 -4.94 -20.48 -12.68
N LYS A 177 -5.75 -20.51 -11.63
CA LYS A 177 -6.44 -19.31 -11.14
C LYS A 177 -5.52 -18.52 -10.19
N VAL A 178 -5.63 -17.19 -10.21
CA VAL A 178 -4.90 -16.30 -9.27
C VAL A 178 -5.18 -16.68 -7.82
N GLY A 179 -6.43 -17.03 -7.51
CA GLY A 179 -6.84 -17.42 -6.16
C GLY A 179 -6.24 -18.74 -5.65
N ASP A 180 -5.58 -19.52 -6.49
CA ASP A 180 -4.92 -20.77 -6.10
C ASP A 180 -3.42 -20.57 -5.81
N ILE A 181 -2.85 -19.40 -6.12
CA ILE A 181 -1.45 -19.06 -5.83
C ILE A 181 -1.30 -18.78 -4.33
N ARG A 182 -0.33 -19.46 -3.70
CA ARG A 182 0.00 -19.30 -2.28
C ARG A 182 1.49 -19.00 -2.11
N LYS A 183 1.87 -18.44 -0.96
CA LYS A 183 3.27 -18.23 -0.54
C LYS A 183 4.10 -17.40 -1.53
N LEU A 184 3.45 -16.51 -2.28
CA LEU A 184 4.13 -15.52 -3.12
C LEU A 184 4.61 -14.37 -2.23
N THR A 185 5.75 -13.81 -2.55
CA THR A 185 6.26 -12.60 -1.89
C THR A 185 6.82 -11.59 -2.88
N VAL A 186 6.82 -10.33 -2.50
CA VAL A 186 7.53 -9.24 -3.19
C VAL A 186 8.41 -8.53 -2.17
N TRP A 187 9.71 -8.51 -2.42
CA TRP A 187 10.71 -7.88 -1.57
C TRP A 187 10.98 -6.44 -2.00
N GLY A 188 11.20 -5.56 -1.03
CA GLY A 188 11.84 -4.27 -1.26
C GLY A 188 10.92 -3.08 -1.42
N ASN A 189 11.28 -2.23 -2.38
CA ASN A 189 10.64 -0.95 -2.68
C ASN A 189 9.48 -1.14 -3.67
N HIS A 190 8.43 -0.33 -3.52
CA HIS A 190 7.39 -0.23 -4.57
C HIS A 190 7.93 0.58 -5.76
N SER A 191 8.82 -0.03 -6.52
CA SER A 191 9.54 0.55 -7.68
C SER A 191 9.89 -0.53 -8.69
N PRO A 192 10.48 -0.19 -9.85
CA PRO A 192 10.97 -1.19 -10.80
C PRO A 192 12.06 -2.12 -10.26
N THR A 193 12.71 -1.78 -9.12
CA THR A 193 13.72 -2.63 -8.48
C THR A 193 13.14 -3.69 -7.54
N MET A 194 11.82 -3.65 -7.26
CA MET A 194 11.17 -4.65 -6.43
C MET A 194 11.45 -6.07 -6.95
N TYR A 195 11.59 -7.02 -6.02
CA TYR A 195 11.86 -8.40 -6.38
C TYR A 195 10.63 -9.28 -6.10
N ALA A 196 9.92 -9.68 -7.17
CA ALA A 196 8.84 -10.65 -7.10
C ALA A 196 9.43 -12.07 -7.05
N ASP A 197 9.30 -12.71 -5.90
CA ASP A 197 9.93 -13.99 -5.59
C ASP A 197 8.88 -15.11 -5.50
N TYR A 198 8.86 -15.99 -6.47
CA TYR A 198 7.96 -17.15 -6.49
C TYR A 198 8.63 -18.47 -6.11
N ARG A 199 9.86 -18.45 -5.57
CA ARG A 199 10.60 -19.66 -5.20
C ARG A 199 9.87 -20.54 -4.19
N PHE A 200 9.11 -19.90 -3.31
CA PHE A 200 8.29 -20.55 -2.29
C PHE A 200 6.83 -20.71 -2.70
N ALA A 201 6.44 -20.07 -3.81
CA ALA A 201 5.06 -20.04 -4.22
C ALA A 201 4.58 -21.43 -4.65
N THR A 202 3.33 -21.72 -4.28
CA THR A 202 2.66 -22.98 -4.60
C THR A 202 1.33 -22.73 -5.30
N VAL A 203 0.90 -23.71 -6.09
CA VAL A 203 -0.44 -23.81 -6.66
C VAL A 203 -0.98 -25.21 -6.46
N ASN A 204 -2.13 -25.35 -5.80
CA ASN A 204 -2.72 -26.64 -5.43
C ASN A 204 -1.73 -27.57 -4.65
N GLY A 205 -0.84 -26.97 -3.85
CA GLY A 205 0.19 -27.68 -3.09
C GLY A 205 1.47 -28.03 -3.85
N GLU A 206 1.51 -27.80 -5.18
CA GLU A 206 2.70 -28.03 -6.01
C GLU A 206 3.57 -26.77 -6.08
N SER A 207 4.90 -26.95 -6.12
CA SER A 207 5.86 -25.85 -6.29
C SER A 207 5.71 -25.18 -7.66
N ILE A 208 5.47 -23.86 -7.67
CA ILE A 208 5.43 -23.08 -8.91
C ILE A 208 6.81 -23.02 -9.56
N LYS A 209 7.88 -22.91 -8.76
CA LYS A 209 9.26 -22.92 -9.24
C LYS A 209 9.56 -24.17 -10.09
N ASP A 210 9.16 -25.35 -9.56
CA ASP A 210 9.42 -26.62 -10.24
C ASP A 210 8.51 -26.80 -11.47
N LYS A 211 7.26 -26.32 -11.38
CA LYS A 211 6.29 -26.36 -12.48
C LYS A 211 6.70 -25.47 -13.66
N ILE A 212 7.25 -24.30 -13.40
CA ILE A 212 7.73 -23.36 -14.43
C ILE A 212 9.11 -23.80 -14.92
N ASN A 213 10.06 -24.07 -14.03
CA ASN A 213 11.43 -24.48 -14.26
C ASN A 213 12.13 -23.75 -15.43
N ASP A 214 11.95 -22.43 -15.49
CA ASP A 214 12.39 -21.59 -16.62
C ASP A 214 13.01 -20.29 -16.07
N GLN A 215 14.32 -20.31 -15.84
CA GLN A 215 15.05 -19.17 -15.30
C GLN A 215 15.18 -18.01 -16.30
N VAL A 216 15.16 -18.31 -17.61
CA VAL A 216 15.16 -17.27 -18.65
C VAL A 216 13.86 -16.50 -18.60
N TRP A 217 12.73 -17.21 -18.55
CA TRP A 217 11.44 -16.57 -18.39
C TRP A 217 11.36 -15.74 -17.10
N ASN A 218 11.90 -16.26 -15.98
CA ASN A 218 11.92 -15.52 -14.73
C ASN A 218 12.63 -14.17 -14.88
N LYS A 219 13.87 -14.18 -15.38
CA LYS A 219 14.74 -13.00 -15.46
C LYS A 219 14.35 -12.03 -16.57
N ASP A 220 14.00 -12.56 -17.74
CA ASP A 220 13.84 -11.76 -18.96
C ASP A 220 12.37 -11.38 -19.23
N VAL A 221 11.41 -12.08 -18.64
CA VAL A 221 9.98 -11.84 -18.86
C VAL A 221 9.25 -11.50 -17.57
N PHE A 222 9.26 -12.37 -16.56
CA PHE A 222 8.43 -12.21 -15.35
C PHE A 222 8.83 -10.97 -14.55
N LEU A 223 10.08 -10.88 -14.10
CA LEU A 223 10.53 -9.75 -13.27
C LEU A 223 10.38 -8.40 -13.99
N PRO A 224 10.80 -8.23 -15.26
CA PRO A 224 10.59 -6.98 -15.98
C PRO A 224 9.11 -6.65 -16.22
N THR A 225 8.27 -7.65 -16.49
CA THR A 225 6.82 -7.44 -16.71
C THR A 225 6.16 -6.92 -15.44
N VAL A 226 6.44 -7.51 -14.28
CA VAL A 226 5.87 -7.07 -13.01
C VAL A 226 6.41 -5.69 -12.64
N GLY A 227 7.74 -5.48 -12.69
CA GLY A 227 8.37 -4.23 -12.29
C GLY A 227 8.02 -3.03 -13.17
N LYS A 228 7.84 -3.24 -14.47
CA LYS A 228 7.51 -2.17 -15.45
C LYS A 228 6.01 -2.05 -15.75
N ARG A 229 5.15 -2.82 -15.07
CA ARG A 229 3.70 -2.84 -15.36
C ARG A 229 3.05 -1.47 -15.25
N GLY A 230 3.45 -0.66 -14.27
CA GLY A 230 2.93 0.70 -14.13
C GLY A 230 3.18 1.57 -15.36
N ALA A 231 4.41 1.55 -15.88
CA ALA A 231 4.77 2.27 -17.11
C ALA A 231 4.01 1.76 -18.33
N ALA A 232 3.85 0.44 -18.46
CA ALA A 232 3.07 -0.17 -19.55
C ALA A 232 1.59 0.26 -19.53
N ILE A 233 0.99 0.36 -18.34
CA ILE A 233 -0.40 0.85 -18.20
C ILE A 233 -0.49 2.32 -18.61
N ILE A 234 0.46 3.17 -18.19
CA ILE A 234 0.49 4.58 -18.59
C ILE A 234 0.63 4.71 -20.12
N ALA A 235 1.52 3.92 -20.74
CA ALA A 235 1.71 3.93 -22.19
C ALA A 235 0.43 3.51 -22.94
N ALA A 236 -0.31 2.54 -22.43
CA ALA A 236 -1.53 2.03 -23.08
C ALA A 236 -2.77 2.89 -22.78
N ARG A 237 -2.91 3.40 -21.56
CA ARG A 237 -4.14 4.05 -21.07
C ARG A 237 -4.04 5.58 -21.04
N GLY A 238 -2.84 6.16 -21.09
CA GLY A 238 -2.58 7.58 -20.89
C GLY A 238 -2.68 8.05 -19.43
N LEU A 239 -3.01 7.15 -18.50
CA LEU A 239 -3.20 7.43 -17.08
C LEU A 239 -2.58 6.31 -16.25
N SER A 240 -2.16 6.62 -15.04
CA SER A 240 -1.63 5.63 -14.09
C SER A 240 -2.71 4.65 -13.60
N SER A 241 -2.27 3.57 -12.97
CA SER A 241 -3.18 2.60 -12.33
C SER A 241 -4.04 3.28 -11.28
N ALA A 242 -5.34 3.08 -11.35
CA ALA A 242 -6.30 3.61 -10.37
C ALA A 242 -7.12 2.48 -9.73
N ALA A 243 -7.96 1.80 -10.49
CA ALA A 243 -8.81 0.73 -9.97
C ALA A 243 -8.01 -0.44 -9.38
N SER A 244 -6.90 -0.85 -10.03
CA SER A 244 -6.05 -1.93 -9.51
C SER A 244 -5.26 -1.51 -8.26
N ALA A 245 -4.87 -0.24 -8.16
CA ALA A 245 -4.24 0.31 -6.96
C ALA A 245 -5.24 0.36 -5.80
N ALA A 246 -6.48 0.81 -6.06
CA ALA A 246 -7.56 0.79 -5.09
C ALA A 246 -7.88 -0.64 -4.62
N ASN A 247 -7.95 -1.61 -5.56
CA ASN A 247 -8.15 -3.02 -5.20
C ASN A 247 -7.05 -3.53 -4.28
N ALA A 248 -5.79 -3.27 -4.62
CA ALA A 248 -4.64 -3.69 -3.82
C ALA A 248 -4.64 -3.05 -2.41
N ALA A 249 -5.05 -1.79 -2.28
CA ALA A 249 -5.20 -1.12 -0.99
C ALA A 249 -6.32 -1.75 -0.14
N ILE A 250 -7.46 -2.10 -0.75
CA ILE A 250 -8.54 -2.85 -0.08
C ILE A 250 -8.04 -4.21 0.38
N ASP A 251 -7.35 -4.96 -0.48
CA ASP A 251 -6.81 -6.29 -0.13
C ASP A 251 -5.81 -6.21 1.03
N HIS A 252 -4.89 -5.22 0.99
CA HIS A 252 -3.91 -4.99 2.04
C HIS A 252 -4.58 -4.71 3.39
N MET A 253 -5.50 -3.75 3.42
CA MET A 253 -6.17 -3.36 4.65
C MET A 253 -7.12 -4.43 5.17
N ARG A 254 -7.81 -5.14 4.28
CA ARG A 254 -8.68 -6.25 4.65
C ARG A 254 -7.91 -7.37 5.33
N ASP A 255 -6.80 -7.81 4.73
CA ASP A 255 -5.98 -8.86 5.31
C ASP A 255 -5.37 -8.40 6.64
N TRP A 256 -4.95 -7.13 6.75
CA TRP A 256 -4.45 -6.60 8.01
C TRP A 256 -5.53 -6.55 9.10
N ALA A 257 -6.73 -6.09 8.77
CA ALA A 257 -7.81 -5.93 9.72
C ALA A 257 -8.49 -7.25 10.12
N LEU A 258 -8.71 -8.15 9.15
CA LEU A 258 -9.50 -9.37 9.33
C LEU A 258 -8.64 -10.65 9.42
N GLY A 259 -7.36 -10.55 9.09
CA GLY A 259 -6.44 -11.68 9.08
C GLY A 259 -6.29 -12.34 7.71
N SER A 260 -5.10 -12.87 7.46
CA SER A 260 -4.75 -13.59 6.21
C SER A 260 -4.98 -15.10 6.29
N ASN A 261 -5.55 -15.60 7.39
CA ASN A 261 -5.79 -17.02 7.64
C ASN A 261 -4.51 -17.89 7.48
N GLY A 262 -3.35 -17.36 7.89
CA GLY A 262 -2.05 -18.00 7.76
C GLY A 262 -1.43 -17.92 6.36
N GLU A 263 -2.13 -17.35 5.38
CA GLU A 263 -1.58 -17.11 4.06
C GLU A 263 -0.57 -15.95 4.07
N TRP A 264 0.45 -16.07 3.21
CA TRP A 264 1.42 -14.99 3.04
C TRP A 264 0.84 -13.89 2.16
N VAL A 265 0.94 -12.67 2.64
CA VAL A 265 0.63 -11.47 1.89
C VAL A 265 1.85 -10.56 1.91
N THR A 266 1.99 -9.69 0.92
CA THR A 266 3.10 -8.74 0.88
C THR A 266 2.68 -7.41 1.47
N MET A 267 3.45 -6.93 2.46
CA MET A 267 3.30 -5.60 3.04
C MET A 267 4.66 -4.91 3.11
N GLY A 268 4.68 -3.60 2.85
CA GLY A 268 5.83 -2.76 3.19
C GLY A 268 5.75 -2.40 4.66
N VAL A 269 6.67 -2.91 5.48
CA VAL A 269 6.65 -2.73 6.93
C VAL A 269 8.02 -2.31 7.46
N PRO A 270 8.11 -1.59 8.60
CA PRO A 270 9.38 -1.27 9.23
C PRO A 270 10.14 -2.54 9.59
N SER A 271 11.37 -2.66 9.11
CA SER A 271 12.28 -3.74 9.48
C SER A 271 12.77 -3.58 10.92
N ASN A 272 13.00 -4.70 11.61
CA ASN A 272 13.75 -4.77 12.88
C ASN A 272 15.09 -5.50 12.70
N GLY A 273 15.53 -5.73 11.45
CA GLY A 273 16.77 -6.45 11.13
C GLY A 273 16.54 -7.75 10.39
N GLU A 274 15.28 -8.11 10.09
CA GLU A 274 14.94 -9.35 9.37
C GLU A 274 15.63 -9.37 8.01
N TYR A 275 16.15 -10.54 7.63
CA TYR A 275 16.90 -10.77 6.37
C TYR A 275 18.09 -9.82 6.15
N GLY A 276 18.66 -9.24 7.24
CA GLY A 276 19.74 -8.28 7.14
C GLY A 276 19.33 -6.88 6.67
N ILE A 277 18.03 -6.60 6.56
CA ILE A 277 17.52 -5.26 6.23
C ILE A 277 17.65 -4.36 7.46
N PRO A 278 18.35 -3.21 7.38
CA PRO A 278 18.56 -2.34 8.53
C PRO A 278 17.26 -1.92 9.20
N ALA A 279 17.28 -1.85 10.53
CA ALA A 279 16.12 -1.46 11.32
C ALA A 279 15.58 -0.08 10.94
N GLY A 280 14.25 0.04 10.88
CA GLY A 280 13.54 1.27 10.57
C GLY A 280 13.34 1.56 9.08
N ILE A 281 13.93 0.76 8.18
CA ILE A 281 13.61 0.83 6.76
C ILE A 281 12.23 0.21 6.53
N VAL A 282 11.33 0.94 5.85
CA VAL A 282 10.04 0.38 5.41
C VAL A 282 10.29 -0.43 4.14
N PHE A 283 10.27 -1.74 4.28
CA PHE A 283 10.68 -2.70 3.25
C PHE A 283 9.56 -3.71 2.98
N GLY A 284 9.42 -4.15 1.74
CA GLY A 284 8.47 -5.20 1.36
C GLY A 284 8.90 -6.56 1.88
N PHE A 285 8.04 -7.19 2.66
CA PHE A 285 8.23 -8.53 3.22
C PHE A 285 7.00 -9.40 3.00
N PRO A 286 7.15 -10.75 2.95
CA PRO A 286 6.04 -11.65 3.18
C PRO A 286 5.64 -11.56 4.66
N VAL A 287 4.34 -11.40 4.90
CA VAL A 287 3.79 -11.37 6.25
C VAL A 287 2.57 -12.29 6.36
N THR A 288 2.27 -12.75 7.55
CA THR A 288 0.94 -13.25 7.93
C THR A 288 0.27 -12.22 8.83
N THR A 289 -1.06 -12.19 8.81
CA THR A 289 -1.82 -11.24 9.62
C THR A 289 -2.90 -11.94 10.42
N GLU A 290 -3.07 -11.52 11.68
CA GLU A 290 -4.08 -12.03 12.60
C GLU A 290 -4.42 -10.98 13.65
N ASN A 291 -5.70 -10.85 14.00
CA ASN A 291 -6.16 -9.94 15.06
C ASN A 291 -5.72 -8.47 14.88
N GLY A 292 -5.56 -8.03 13.62
CA GLY A 292 -5.12 -6.68 13.28
C GLY A 292 -3.62 -6.41 13.47
N GLU A 293 -2.84 -7.45 13.69
CA GLU A 293 -1.38 -7.43 13.75
C GLU A 293 -0.81 -8.15 12.53
N TYR A 294 0.42 -7.80 12.13
CA TYR A 294 1.18 -8.55 11.14
C TYR A 294 2.43 -9.17 11.76
N LYS A 295 2.89 -10.25 11.18
CA LYS A 295 4.16 -10.89 11.51
C LYS A 295 4.93 -11.20 10.24
N ILE A 296 6.19 -10.75 10.16
CA ILE A 296 7.08 -11.09 9.05
C ILE A 296 7.34 -12.60 9.06
N VAL A 297 7.26 -13.22 7.89
CA VAL A 297 7.63 -14.63 7.70
C VAL A 297 9.15 -14.71 7.74
N GLU A 298 9.67 -15.44 8.70
CA GLU A 298 11.11 -15.60 8.93
C GLU A 298 11.64 -16.96 8.44
N GLY A 299 12.96 -17.10 8.34
CA GLY A 299 13.63 -18.36 8.07
C GLY A 299 13.58 -18.83 6.62
N LEU A 300 13.22 -17.94 5.68
CA LEU A 300 13.28 -18.25 4.26
C LEU A 300 14.74 -18.25 3.77
N GLU A 301 15.12 -19.29 3.08
CA GLU A 301 16.45 -19.38 2.48
C GLU A 301 16.57 -18.40 1.29
N ILE A 302 17.55 -17.52 1.33
CA ILE A 302 17.82 -16.54 0.27
C ILE A 302 19.04 -17.01 -0.52
N ASP A 303 18.83 -17.42 -1.77
CA ASP A 303 19.93 -17.78 -2.68
C ASP A 303 20.69 -16.54 -3.19
N ALA A 304 21.84 -16.75 -3.83
CA ALA A 304 22.71 -15.67 -4.28
C ALA A 304 22.02 -14.69 -5.25
N PHE A 305 21.20 -15.17 -6.18
CA PHE A 305 20.45 -14.31 -7.10
C PHE A 305 19.41 -13.47 -6.37
N SER A 306 18.67 -14.07 -5.47
CA SER A 306 17.67 -13.35 -4.67
C SER A 306 18.30 -12.33 -3.74
N GLN A 307 19.47 -12.64 -3.18
CA GLN A 307 20.22 -11.69 -2.36
C GLN A 307 20.68 -10.47 -3.17
N GLU A 308 21.13 -10.67 -4.41
CA GLU A 308 21.50 -9.57 -5.32
C GLU A 308 20.29 -8.67 -5.63
N CYS A 309 19.12 -9.26 -5.91
CA CYS A 309 17.89 -8.52 -6.12
C CYS A 309 17.46 -7.75 -4.87
N ILE A 310 17.51 -8.36 -3.69
CA ILE A 310 17.20 -7.73 -2.40
C ILE A 310 18.17 -6.57 -2.12
N ASN A 311 19.46 -6.76 -2.34
CA ASN A 311 20.46 -5.71 -2.14
C ASN A 311 20.24 -4.52 -3.08
N THR A 312 19.84 -4.77 -4.34
CA THR A 312 19.54 -3.72 -5.33
C THR A 312 18.37 -2.84 -4.87
N THR A 313 17.27 -3.44 -4.46
CA THR A 313 16.10 -2.67 -4.02
C THR A 313 16.32 -2.01 -2.65
N LEU A 314 17.12 -2.62 -1.77
CA LEU A 314 17.55 -2.02 -0.50
C LEU A 314 18.40 -0.77 -0.73
N ALA A 315 19.39 -0.84 -1.64
CA ALA A 315 20.23 0.30 -1.95
C ALA A 315 19.43 1.49 -2.50
N GLU A 316 18.39 1.23 -3.31
CA GLU A 316 17.47 2.27 -3.77
C GLU A 316 16.73 2.94 -2.58
N LEU A 317 16.17 2.15 -1.66
CA LEU A 317 15.48 2.67 -0.48
C LEU A 317 16.40 3.47 0.45
N GLN A 318 17.63 3.00 0.66
CA GLN A 318 18.62 3.73 1.45
C GLN A 318 18.94 5.09 0.80
N GLY A 319 19.13 5.13 -0.51
CA GLY A 319 19.34 6.39 -1.25
C GLY A 319 18.14 7.34 -1.16
N GLU A 320 16.91 6.83 -1.19
CA GLU A 320 15.70 7.64 -1.00
C GLU A 320 15.61 8.20 0.42
N GLN A 321 15.91 7.39 1.45
CA GLN A 321 15.90 7.83 2.83
C GLN A 321 16.98 8.89 3.11
N ASP A 322 18.19 8.71 2.58
CA ASP A 322 19.26 9.69 2.69
C ASP A 322 18.87 11.02 2.04
N GLY A 323 18.14 10.95 0.92
CA GLY A 323 17.62 12.13 0.23
C GLY A 323 16.58 12.94 1.02
N VAL A 324 15.90 12.35 2.00
CA VAL A 324 14.86 13.01 2.81
C VAL A 324 15.24 13.21 4.28
N LYS A 325 16.31 12.60 4.74
CA LYS A 325 16.74 12.60 6.15
C LYS A 325 16.90 13.99 6.74
N HIS A 326 17.36 14.95 5.94
CA HIS A 326 17.53 16.35 6.35
C HIS A 326 16.22 17.13 6.49
N LEU A 327 15.08 16.53 6.08
CA LEU A 327 13.74 17.12 6.15
C LEU A 327 12.92 16.60 7.35
N LEU A 328 13.47 15.64 8.12
CA LEU A 328 12.79 14.94 9.22
C LEU A 328 13.20 15.47 10.59
#